data_d82bc2557f0e7ca3865bf4ab3c578300
#
_entry.id   d82bc2557f0e7ca3865bf4ab3c578300
#
_cell.length_a   1.000
_cell.length_b   1.000
_cell.length_c   1.000
_cell.angle_alpha   90.00
_cell.angle_beta   90.00
_cell.angle_gamma   90.00
#
_symmetry.space_group_name_H-M   'P 1'
#
loop_
_entity.id
_entity.type
_entity.pdbx_description
1 polymer ?
#
loop_
_entity_poly.entity_id
_entity_poly.type
_entity_poly.pdbx_seq_one_letter_code
_entity_poly.pdbx_strand_id
1 'polypeptide(L)'
;GSASMIVAAFAGSMLSMGFVLVIARRVRQMPVLVVCGVMISYICSAITDFVVTFADDANIVNLHNWSMGSFSGTTWDQVRVMAAVVLPVSVLSFCMAKPISAYQLGEEYARSLGVNAKRFRAELILLSSVLSACVTAFAGPVSFVGIAVPQLVKRLFGTAKPIVVLPGCFLGGAVFCLLSDLIARTLFAPTELSISSVTAVFGAPVVIWLMIRGRSRK
;
A
#
# COMPACT_ATOMS: atom_id res chain seq x y z
N GLY A 1 20.58 5.05 -13.88
CA GLY A 1 20.07 6.27 -13.28
C GLY A 1 18.77 6.07 -12.50
N SER A 2 18.38 7.05 -11.69
CA SER A 2 17.14 6.96 -10.87
C SER A 2 15.87 6.69 -11.69
N ALA A 3 15.78 7.21 -12.90
CA ALA A 3 14.62 7.00 -13.77
C ALA A 3 14.46 5.54 -14.21
N SER A 4 15.55 4.83 -14.53
CA SER A 4 15.48 3.41 -14.90
C SER A 4 15.05 2.53 -13.73
N MET A 5 15.46 2.88 -12.51
CA MET A 5 15.07 2.17 -11.29
C MET A 5 13.57 2.35 -11.00
N ILE A 6 13.04 3.56 -11.16
CA ILE A 6 11.60 3.86 -11.01
C ILE A 6 10.78 3.04 -12.00
N VAL A 7 11.18 3.03 -13.28
CA VAL A 7 10.47 2.26 -14.32
C VAL A 7 10.53 0.77 -14.03
N ALA A 8 11.68 0.24 -13.61
CA ALA A 8 11.84 -1.17 -13.27
C ALA A 8 11.00 -1.54 -12.03
N ALA A 9 10.98 -0.70 -11.00
CA ALA A 9 10.17 -0.91 -9.79
C ALA A 9 8.67 -0.88 -10.12
N PHE A 10 8.22 0.05 -10.96
CA PHE A 10 6.83 0.11 -11.42
C PHE A 10 6.45 -1.13 -12.22
N ALA A 11 7.28 -1.54 -13.18
CA ALA A 11 7.06 -2.73 -13.99
C ALA A 11 7.03 -4.01 -13.13
N GLY A 12 7.97 -4.16 -12.20
CA GLY A 12 8.01 -5.28 -11.25
C GLY A 12 6.77 -5.34 -10.36
N SER A 13 6.32 -4.20 -9.85
CA SER A 13 5.07 -4.09 -9.08
C SER A 13 3.86 -4.51 -9.90
N MET A 14 3.77 -4.08 -11.16
CA MET A 14 2.68 -4.46 -12.07
C MET A 14 2.70 -5.96 -12.39
N LEU A 15 3.86 -6.56 -12.59
CA LEU A 15 4.01 -8.00 -12.79
C LEU A 15 3.56 -8.79 -11.55
N SER A 16 4.03 -8.43 -10.36
CA SER A 16 3.64 -9.08 -9.11
C SER A 16 2.12 -9.00 -8.89
N MET A 17 1.52 -7.85 -9.17
CA MET A 17 0.07 -7.67 -9.06
C MET A 17 -0.70 -8.41 -10.14
N GLY A 18 -0.14 -8.55 -11.35
CA GLY A 18 -0.67 -9.41 -12.40
C GLY A 18 -0.81 -10.86 -11.92
N PHE A 19 0.21 -11.39 -11.25
CA PHE A 19 0.17 -12.69 -10.60
C PHE A 19 -0.94 -12.79 -9.55
N VAL A 20 -1.03 -11.82 -8.65
CA VAL A 20 -2.10 -11.77 -7.63
C VAL A 20 -3.47 -11.73 -8.29
N LEU A 21 -3.65 -10.97 -9.38
CA LEU A 21 -4.90 -10.88 -10.10
C LEU A 21 -5.30 -12.22 -10.76
N VAL A 22 -4.34 -12.94 -11.34
CA VAL A 22 -4.58 -14.27 -11.91
C VAL A 22 -5.03 -15.26 -10.83
N ILE A 23 -4.36 -15.26 -9.68
CA ILE A 23 -4.73 -16.10 -8.54
C ILE A 23 -6.11 -15.70 -8.00
N ALA A 24 -6.40 -14.40 -7.87
CA ALA A 24 -7.68 -13.89 -7.38
C ALA A 24 -8.88 -14.30 -8.24
N ARG A 25 -8.67 -14.58 -9.53
CA ARG A 25 -9.73 -15.10 -10.41
C ARG A 25 -10.10 -16.54 -10.10
N ARG A 26 -9.17 -17.33 -9.54
CA ARG A 26 -9.35 -18.77 -9.21
C ARG A 26 -9.72 -19.00 -7.75
N VAL A 27 -9.29 -18.13 -6.86
CA VAL A 27 -9.47 -18.24 -5.41
C VAL A 27 -10.65 -17.39 -4.95
N ARG A 28 -11.61 -17.98 -4.25
CA ARG A 28 -12.78 -17.26 -3.73
C ARG A 28 -12.58 -16.71 -2.31
N GLN A 29 -11.66 -17.28 -1.55
CA GLN A 29 -11.45 -16.93 -0.15
C GLN A 29 -10.38 -15.86 0.00
N MET A 30 -10.72 -14.75 0.67
CA MET A 30 -9.80 -13.62 0.93
C MET A 30 -8.54 -14.03 1.72
N PRO A 31 -8.60 -14.88 2.78
CA PRO A 31 -7.41 -15.30 3.50
C PRO A 31 -6.39 -16.02 2.61
N VAL A 32 -6.83 -16.84 1.68
CA VAL A 32 -5.94 -17.56 0.75
C VAL A 32 -5.22 -16.58 -0.18
N LEU A 33 -5.89 -15.52 -0.61
CA LEU A 33 -5.27 -14.49 -1.43
C LEU A 33 -4.14 -13.75 -0.69
N VAL A 34 -4.34 -13.46 0.61
CA VAL A 34 -3.31 -12.86 1.46
C VAL A 34 -2.10 -13.79 1.59
N VAL A 35 -2.33 -15.08 1.86
CA VAL A 35 -1.24 -16.08 1.94
C VAL A 35 -0.48 -16.16 0.62
N CYS A 36 -1.18 -16.21 -0.52
CA CYS A 36 -0.52 -16.20 -1.84
C CYS A 36 0.35 -14.94 -2.04
N GLY A 37 -0.14 -13.76 -1.63
CA GLY A 37 0.65 -12.53 -1.69
C GLY A 37 1.94 -12.60 -0.87
N VAL A 38 1.86 -13.16 0.35
CA VAL A 38 3.03 -13.39 1.20
C VAL A 38 4.01 -14.38 0.56
N MET A 39 3.52 -15.47 -0.03
CA MET A 39 4.39 -16.46 -0.71
C MET A 39 5.08 -15.85 -1.94
N ILE A 40 4.40 -15.02 -2.73
CA ILE A 40 5.00 -14.29 -3.85
C ILE A 40 6.11 -13.35 -3.33
N SER A 41 5.87 -12.67 -2.22
CA SER A 41 6.86 -11.80 -1.57
C SER A 41 8.13 -12.58 -1.19
N TYR A 42 8.00 -13.77 -0.61
CA TYR A 42 9.15 -14.63 -0.29
C TYR A 42 9.93 -15.08 -1.54
N ILE A 43 9.22 -15.43 -2.62
CA ILE A 43 9.86 -15.80 -3.89
C ILE A 43 10.64 -14.60 -4.44
N CYS A 44 10.04 -13.41 -4.46
CA CYS A 44 10.72 -12.20 -4.92
C CYS A 44 11.93 -11.86 -4.05
N SER A 45 11.81 -12.00 -2.72
CA SER A 45 12.94 -11.80 -1.80
C SER A 45 14.08 -12.77 -2.09
N ALA A 46 13.79 -14.05 -2.24
CA ALA A 46 14.81 -15.07 -2.56
C ALA A 46 15.53 -14.78 -3.90
N ILE A 47 14.78 -14.33 -4.92
CA ILE A 47 15.38 -13.91 -6.20
C ILE A 47 16.28 -12.68 -5.99
N THR A 48 15.84 -11.72 -5.20
CA THR A 48 16.63 -10.52 -4.89
C THR A 48 17.91 -10.89 -4.16
N ASP A 49 17.83 -11.73 -3.14
CA ASP A 49 19.00 -12.19 -2.37
C ASP A 49 20.00 -12.94 -3.27
N PHE A 50 19.48 -13.77 -4.20
CA PHE A 50 20.32 -14.45 -5.18
C PHE A 50 21.05 -13.44 -6.10
N VAL A 51 20.35 -12.46 -6.64
CA VAL A 51 20.93 -11.43 -7.52
C VAL A 51 21.95 -10.56 -6.77
N VAL A 52 21.65 -10.18 -5.53
CA VAL A 52 22.54 -9.38 -4.67
C VAL A 52 23.84 -10.11 -4.39
N THR A 53 23.84 -11.44 -4.29
CA THR A 53 25.05 -12.24 -4.07
C THR A 53 26.10 -12.08 -5.19
N PHE A 54 25.66 -11.72 -6.40
CA PHE A 54 26.54 -11.52 -7.57
C PHE A 54 26.63 -10.04 -8.01
N ALA A 55 26.07 -9.13 -7.23
CA ALA A 55 26.04 -7.70 -7.57
C ALA A 55 27.27 -6.97 -7.04
N ASP A 56 27.66 -5.88 -7.71
CA ASP A 56 28.71 -4.98 -7.23
C ASP A 56 28.24 -4.21 -5.98
N ASP A 57 29.17 -3.91 -5.07
CA ASP A 57 28.90 -3.22 -3.80
C ASP A 57 28.13 -1.89 -3.98
N ALA A 58 28.46 -1.12 -5.01
CA ALA A 58 27.74 0.14 -5.32
C ALA A 58 26.26 -0.08 -5.64
N ASN A 59 25.92 -1.17 -6.31
CA ASN A 59 24.54 -1.51 -6.64
C ASN A 59 23.79 -2.02 -5.41
N ILE A 60 24.46 -2.75 -4.52
CA ILE A 60 23.91 -3.21 -3.24
C ILE A 60 23.55 -2.02 -2.34
N VAL A 61 24.44 -1.04 -2.21
CA VAL A 61 24.20 0.19 -1.44
C VAL A 61 23.00 0.98 -2.01
N ASN A 62 22.92 1.12 -3.33
CA ASN A 62 21.81 1.81 -3.97
C ASN A 62 20.47 1.09 -3.74
N LEU A 63 20.44 -0.23 -3.86
CA LEU A 63 19.27 -1.05 -3.59
C LEU A 63 18.85 -0.94 -2.12
N HIS A 64 19.80 -1.01 -1.20
CA HIS A 64 19.55 -0.87 0.23
C HIS A 64 18.94 0.49 0.57
N ASN A 65 19.54 1.58 0.08
CA ASN A 65 19.01 2.93 0.29
C ASN A 65 17.60 3.11 -0.26
N TRP A 66 17.31 2.57 -1.46
CA TRP A 66 15.97 2.60 -2.02
C TRP A 66 14.99 1.76 -1.18
N SER A 67 15.39 0.58 -0.71
CA SER A 67 14.55 -0.32 0.09
C SER A 67 14.18 0.23 1.47
N MET A 68 14.96 1.16 2.00
CA MET A 68 14.64 1.86 3.24
C MET A 68 13.40 2.78 3.10
N GLY A 69 13.09 3.25 1.90
CA GLY A 69 12.06 4.24 1.65
C GLY A 69 12.44 5.63 2.16
N SER A 70 12.29 6.63 1.33
CA SER A 70 12.55 8.03 1.70
C SER A 70 11.75 8.98 0.82
N PHE A 71 11.30 10.10 1.41
CA PHE A 71 10.68 11.21 0.66
C PHE A 71 11.68 12.34 0.38
N SER A 72 12.90 12.33 0.99
CA SER A 72 13.87 13.42 0.88
C SER A 72 14.48 13.58 -0.50
N GLY A 73 14.52 12.53 -1.32
CA GLY A 73 15.05 12.58 -2.69
C GLY A 73 14.03 12.91 -3.79
N THR A 74 12.79 13.26 -3.43
CA THR A 74 11.71 13.47 -4.40
C THR A 74 11.82 14.81 -5.11
N THR A 75 11.84 14.80 -6.46
CA THR A 75 11.86 15.99 -7.30
C THR A 75 10.45 16.46 -7.68
N TRP A 76 10.30 17.75 -8.04
CA TRP A 76 9.01 18.29 -8.49
C TRP A 76 8.42 17.59 -9.70
N ASP A 77 9.25 17.08 -10.61
CA ASP A 77 8.78 16.32 -11.77
C ASP A 77 8.21 14.97 -11.35
N GLN A 78 8.84 14.29 -10.40
CA GLN A 78 8.32 13.06 -9.80
C GLN A 78 6.98 13.31 -9.09
N VAL A 79 6.85 14.39 -8.34
CA VAL A 79 5.59 14.79 -7.68
C VAL A 79 4.47 15.01 -8.69
N ARG A 80 4.76 15.66 -9.82
CA ARG A 80 3.76 15.87 -10.90
C ARG A 80 3.31 14.55 -11.49
N VAL A 81 4.24 13.63 -11.78
CA VAL A 81 3.91 12.30 -12.31
C VAL A 81 3.09 11.50 -11.30
N MET A 82 3.49 11.49 -10.02
CA MET A 82 2.73 10.84 -8.95
C MET A 82 1.32 11.43 -8.83
N ALA A 83 1.19 12.75 -8.80
CA ALA A 83 -0.11 13.41 -8.72
C ALA A 83 -1.01 13.07 -9.92
N ALA A 84 -0.44 13.05 -11.14
CA ALA A 84 -1.16 12.69 -12.36
C ALA A 84 -1.69 11.25 -12.35
N VAL A 85 -1.07 10.34 -11.60
CA VAL A 85 -1.52 8.95 -11.44
C VAL A 85 -2.43 8.81 -10.21
N VAL A 86 -1.99 9.32 -9.06
CA VAL A 86 -2.68 9.10 -7.77
C VAL A 86 -4.03 9.79 -7.71
N LEU A 87 -4.14 11.04 -8.19
CA LEU A 87 -5.39 11.80 -8.11
C LEU A 87 -6.52 11.15 -8.93
N PRO A 88 -6.35 10.81 -10.23
CA PRO A 88 -7.42 10.16 -11.00
C PRO A 88 -7.80 8.79 -10.42
N VAL A 89 -6.81 7.98 -10.00
CA VAL A 89 -7.08 6.65 -9.44
C VAL A 89 -7.80 6.77 -8.09
N SER A 90 -7.49 7.77 -7.27
CA SER A 90 -8.20 8.05 -6.02
C SER A 90 -9.64 8.47 -6.28
N VAL A 91 -9.90 9.31 -7.29
CA VAL A 91 -11.26 9.69 -7.70
C VAL A 91 -12.04 8.47 -8.18
N LEU A 92 -11.44 7.62 -9.02
CA LEU A 92 -12.07 6.37 -9.47
C LEU A 92 -12.39 5.45 -8.29
N SER A 93 -11.47 5.32 -7.34
CA SER A 93 -11.69 4.54 -6.11
C SER A 93 -12.84 5.11 -5.28
N PHE A 94 -12.98 6.42 -5.21
CA PHE A 94 -14.10 7.08 -4.54
C PHE A 94 -15.44 6.82 -5.25
N CYS A 95 -15.47 6.82 -6.58
CA CYS A 95 -16.66 6.46 -7.35
C CYS A 95 -17.12 5.02 -7.08
N MET A 96 -16.20 4.13 -6.69
CA MET A 96 -16.51 2.76 -6.30
C MET A 96 -17.01 2.62 -4.85
N ALA A 97 -17.19 3.70 -4.10
CA ALA A 97 -17.63 3.65 -2.70
C ALA A 97 -18.98 2.94 -2.51
N LYS A 98 -19.93 3.11 -3.44
CA LYS A 98 -21.24 2.42 -3.39
C LYS A 98 -21.11 0.89 -3.61
N PRO A 99 -20.47 0.40 -4.69
CA PRO A 99 -20.19 -1.03 -4.84
C PRO A 99 -19.41 -1.64 -3.67
N ILE A 100 -18.43 -0.92 -3.10
CA ILE A 100 -17.69 -1.37 -1.93
C ILE A 100 -18.62 -1.55 -0.73
N SER A 101 -19.55 -0.62 -0.49
CA SER A 101 -20.53 -0.74 0.58
C SER A 101 -21.44 -1.95 0.42
N ALA A 102 -21.91 -2.22 -0.80
CA ALA A 102 -22.71 -3.41 -1.09
C ALA A 102 -21.91 -4.71 -0.85
N TYR A 103 -20.64 -4.72 -1.26
CA TYR A 103 -19.77 -5.89 -1.11
C TYR A 103 -19.40 -6.17 0.37
N GLN A 104 -19.36 -5.15 1.22
CA GLN A 104 -19.15 -5.30 2.68
C GLN A 104 -20.29 -6.05 3.37
N LEU A 105 -21.50 -6.03 2.82
CA LEU A 105 -22.66 -6.77 3.32
C LEU A 105 -22.70 -8.23 2.85
N GLY A 106 -21.79 -8.61 1.98
CA GLY A 106 -21.65 -9.95 1.44
C GLY A 106 -21.69 -10.00 -0.08
N GLU A 107 -20.99 -10.99 -0.66
CA GLU A 107 -20.91 -11.14 -2.13
C GLU A 107 -22.28 -11.43 -2.77
N GLU A 108 -23.11 -12.24 -2.11
CA GLU A 108 -24.45 -12.56 -2.60
C GLU A 108 -25.38 -11.36 -2.58
N TYR A 109 -25.30 -10.55 -1.52
CA TYR A 109 -26.04 -9.31 -1.43
C TYR A 109 -25.61 -8.30 -2.51
N ALA A 110 -24.31 -8.16 -2.75
CA ALA A 110 -23.80 -7.30 -3.83
C ALA A 110 -24.29 -7.76 -5.21
N ARG A 111 -24.35 -9.08 -5.44
CA ARG A 111 -24.88 -9.66 -6.69
C ARG A 111 -26.37 -9.36 -6.87
N SER A 112 -27.19 -9.43 -5.82
CA SER A 112 -28.61 -9.09 -5.89
C SER A 112 -28.88 -7.63 -6.25
N LEU A 113 -27.92 -6.74 -5.93
CA LEU A 113 -27.91 -5.33 -6.34
C LEU A 113 -27.32 -5.09 -7.73
N GLY A 114 -27.00 -6.15 -8.49
CA GLY A 114 -26.48 -6.05 -9.84
C GLY A 114 -24.95 -5.85 -9.93
N VAL A 115 -24.22 -5.93 -8.81
CA VAL A 115 -22.76 -5.81 -8.81
C VAL A 115 -22.13 -7.12 -9.29
N ASN A 116 -21.36 -7.06 -10.38
CA ASN A 116 -20.59 -8.21 -10.84
C ASN A 116 -19.34 -8.40 -9.96
N ALA A 117 -19.45 -9.28 -8.96
CA ALA A 117 -18.42 -9.50 -7.94
C ALA A 117 -17.02 -9.83 -8.53
N LYS A 118 -16.96 -10.55 -9.66
CA LYS A 118 -15.69 -10.90 -10.31
C LYS A 118 -15.01 -9.67 -10.92
N ARG A 119 -15.76 -8.86 -11.65
CA ARG A 119 -15.25 -7.61 -12.26
C ARG A 119 -14.87 -6.61 -11.17
N PHE A 120 -15.75 -6.41 -10.21
CA PHE A 120 -15.53 -5.51 -9.09
C PHE A 120 -14.25 -5.83 -8.29
N ARG A 121 -14.01 -7.12 -7.98
CA ARG A 121 -12.76 -7.56 -7.32
C ARG A 121 -11.53 -7.27 -8.18
N ALA A 122 -11.60 -7.54 -9.49
CA ALA A 122 -10.52 -7.26 -10.41
C ALA A 122 -10.21 -5.76 -10.50
N GLU A 123 -11.23 -4.92 -10.57
CA GLU A 123 -11.10 -3.46 -10.60
C GLU A 123 -10.47 -2.92 -9.31
N LEU A 124 -10.90 -3.40 -8.13
CA LEU A 124 -10.31 -3.01 -6.84
C LEU A 124 -8.83 -3.41 -6.76
N ILE A 125 -8.49 -4.63 -7.16
CA ILE A 125 -7.10 -5.09 -7.17
C ILE A 125 -6.28 -4.22 -8.13
N LEU A 126 -6.78 -3.92 -9.31
CA LEU A 126 -6.09 -3.10 -10.30
C LEU A 126 -5.86 -1.67 -9.80
N LEU A 127 -6.89 -1.01 -9.25
CA LEU A 127 -6.75 0.34 -8.70
C LEU A 127 -5.76 0.39 -7.53
N SER A 128 -5.86 -0.56 -6.59
CA SER A 128 -4.92 -0.64 -5.46
C SER A 128 -3.50 -0.95 -5.92
N SER A 129 -3.34 -1.76 -6.97
CA SER A 129 -2.04 -2.11 -7.57
C SER A 129 -1.35 -0.90 -8.18
N VAL A 130 -2.10 -0.10 -8.96
CA VAL A 130 -1.56 1.11 -9.59
C VAL A 130 -1.11 2.12 -8.53
N LEU A 131 -1.93 2.34 -7.48
CA LEU A 131 -1.56 3.23 -6.37
C LEU A 131 -0.32 2.74 -5.63
N SER A 132 -0.29 1.46 -5.28
CA SER A 132 0.84 0.87 -4.56
C SER A 132 2.12 0.88 -5.39
N ALA A 133 2.04 0.51 -6.67
CA ALA A 133 3.17 0.52 -7.58
C ALA A 133 3.74 1.93 -7.78
N CYS A 134 2.86 2.93 -7.91
CA CYS A 134 3.27 4.32 -8.04
C CYS A 134 4.05 4.78 -6.81
N VAL A 135 3.48 4.58 -5.61
CA VAL A 135 4.15 4.99 -4.35
C VAL A 135 5.47 4.26 -4.17
N THR A 136 5.49 2.93 -4.36
CA THR A 136 6.70 2.13 -4.17
C THR A 136 7.81 2.50 -5.15
N ALA A 137 7.46 2.82 -6.41
CA ALA A 137 8.44 3.20 -7.41
C ALA A 137 9.19 4.49 -7.06
N PHE A 138 8.50 5.49 -6.49
CA PHE A 138 9.06 6.80 -6.20
C PHE A 138 9.60 6.94 -4.77
N ALA A 139 8.86 6.44 -3.78
CA ALA A 139 9.19 6.59 -2.36
C ALA A 139 9.84 5.35 -1.74
N GLY A 140 9.93 4.25 -2.49
CA GLY A 140 10.29 2.95 -1.94
C GLY A 140 9.15 2.28 -1.16
N PRO A 141 9.39 1.10 -0.59
CA PRO A 141 8.39 0.39 0.19
C PRO A 141 8.10 1.13 1.51
N VAL A 142 6.83 1.45 1.75
CA VAL A 142 6.34 2.04 3.02
C VAL A 142 5.44 1.04 3.71
N SER A 143 5.82 0.64 4.92
CA SER A 143 5.12 -0.40 5.68
C SER A 143 4.01 0.16 6.57
N PHE A 144 3.05 -0.68 6.95
CA PHE A 144 2.00 -0.45 7.96
C PHE A 144 0.97 0.65 7.67
N VAL A 145 1.23 1.64 6.82
CA VAL A 145 0.30 2.75 6.53
C VAL A 145 -1.06 2.24 6.04
N GLY A 146 -1.04 1.28 5.11
CA GLY A 146 -2.26 0.70 4.52
C GLY A 146 -3.12 -0.09 5.51
N ILE A 147 -2.57 -0.54 6.63
CA ILE A 147 -3.31 -1.26 7.69
C ILE A 147 -3.69 -0.30 8.83
N ALA A 148 -2.75 0.53 9.29
CA ALA A 148 -2.94 1.40 10.43
C ALA A 148 -3.94 2.53 10.16
N VAL A 149 -3.78 3.24 9.04
CA VAL A 149 -4.59 4.42 8.72
C VAL A 149 -6.08 4.10 8.57
N PRO A 150 -6.51 3.06 7.81
CA PRO A 150 -7.93 2.72 7.73
C PRO A 150 -8.56 2.34 9.07
N GLN A 151 -7.81 1.70 9.94
CA GLN A 151 -8.28 1.34 11.29
C GLN A 151 -8.47 2.58 12.16
N LEU A 152 -7.49 3.51 12.14
CA LEU A 152 -7.56 4.79 12.84
C LEU A 152 -8.74 5.62 12.36
N VAL A 153 -8.91 5.75 11.03
CA VAL A 153 -9.98 6.53 10.40
C VAL A 153 -11.36 5.97 10.77
N LYS A 154 -11.57 4.66 10.65
CA LYS A 154 -12.83 4.01 11.05
C LYS A 154 -13.18 4.28 12.50
N ARG A 155 -12.17 4.31 13.35
CA ARG A 155 -12.36 4.54 14.79
C ARG A 155 -12.62 6.02 15.10
N LEU A 156 -11.90 6.92 14.44
CA LEU A 156 -12.04 8.36 14.61
C LEU A 156 -13.44 8.82 14.18
N PHE A 157 -13.92 8.36 13.04
CA PHE A 157 -15.23 8.71 12.50
C PHE A 157 -16.38 7.82 13.00
N GLY A 158 -16.09 6.75 13.76
CA GLY A 158 -17.09 5.81 14.25
C GLY A 158 -17.90 5.11 13.17
N THR A 159 -17.41 5.08 11.93
CA THR A 159 -18.12 4.50 10.79
C THR A 159 -17.21 3.67 9.91
N ALA A 160 -17.80 2.61 9.30
CA ALA A 160 -17.13 1.79 8.29
C ALA A 160 -17.60 2.13 6.86
N LYS A 161 -18.44 3.15 6.67
CA LYS A 161 -18.98 3.53 5.35
C LYS A 161 -17.86 3.99 4.43
N PRO A 162 -17.65 3.34 3.25
CA PRO A 162 -16.56 3.67 2.33
C PRO A 162 -16.53 5.13 1.87
N ILE A 163 -17.68 5.75 1.72
CA ILE A 163 -17.79 7.16 1.31
C ILE A 163 -17.13 8.14 2.28
N VAL A 164 -17.02 7.78 3.57
CA VAL A 164 -16.34 8.56 4.61
C VAL A 164 -14.91 8.05 4.81
N VAL A 165 -14.74 6.73 4.78
CA VAL A 165 -13.44 6.09 5.06
C VAL A 165 -12.43 6.36 3.95
N LEU A 166 -12.83 6.36 2.67
CA LEU A 166 -11.89 6.59 1.56
C LEU A 166 -11.23 7.98 1.61
N PRO A 167 -11.98 9.10 1.66
CA PRO A 167 -11.34 10.41 1.81
C PRO A 167 -10.64 10.57 3.15
N GLY A 168 -11.17 9.97 4.22
CA GLY A 168 -10.50 9.93 5.51
C GLY A 168 -9.16 9.22 5.47
N CYS A 169 -9.04 8.11 4.73
CA CYS A 169 -7.77 7.41 4.53
C CYS A 169 -6.79 8.20 3.67
N PHE A 170 -7.27 8.92 2.66
CA PHE A 170 -6.43 9.77 1.84
C PHE A 170 -5.78 10.89 2.68
N LEU A 171 -6.58 11.65 3.42
CA LEU A 171 -6.08 12.72 4.29
C LEU A 171 -5.32 12.19 5.51
N GLY A 172 -5.86 11.20 6.18
CA GLY A 172 -5.22 10.57 7.35
C GLY A 172 -3.90 9.90 6.99
N GLY A 173 -3.81 9.27 5.81
CA GLY A 173 -2.57 8.71 5.28
C GLY A 173 -1.52 9.79 5.02
N ALA A 174 -1.92 10.91 4.41
CA ALA A 174 -1.03 12.04 4.17
C ALA A 174 -0.48 12.60 5.50
N VAL A 175 -1.34 12.84 6.48
CA VAL A 175 -0.92 13.32 7.81
C VAL A 175 0.00 12.32 8.50
N PHE A 176 -0.34 11.03 8.46
CA PHE A 176 0.48 9.99 9.08
C PHE A 176 1.87 9.90 8.45
N CYS A 177 1.95 9.96 7.11
CA CYS A 177 3.23 9.94 6.39
C CYS A 177 4.06 11.20 6.66
N LEU A 178 3.44 12.39 6.69
CA LEU A 178 4.14 13.65 7.00
C LEU A 178 4.69 13.65 8.43
N LEU A 179 3.92 13.18 9.41
CA LEU A 179 4.39 13.05 10.79
C LEU A 179 5.53 12.04 10.91
N SER A 180 5.42 10.91 10.20
CA SER A 180 6.48 9.88 10.20
C SER A 180 7.77 10.41 9.54
N ASP A 181 7.65 11.17 8.45
CA ASP A 181 8.79 11.81 7.78
C ASP A 181 9.44 12.88 8.66
N LEU A 182 8.64 13.71 9.35
CA LEU A 182 9.15 14.68 10.31
C LEU A 182 9.95 14.01 11.42
N ILE A 183 9.43 12.94 12.01
CA ILE A 183 10.12 12.17 13.03
C ILE A 183 11.41 11.55 12.48
N ALA A 184 11.34 10.95 11.27
CA ALA A 184 12.49 10.32 10.62
C ALA A 184 13.67 11.29 10.43
N ARG A 185 13.37 12.56 10.13
CA ARG A 185 14.39 13.60 9.87
C ARG A 185 14.88 14.30 11.12
N THR A 186 14.05 14.42 12.16
CA THR A 186 14.39 15.27 13.33
C THR A 186 14.95 14.48 14.51
N LEU A 187 14.54 13.21 14.69
CA LEU A 187 14.85 12.47 15.92
C LEU A 187 16.34 12.13 16.06
N PHE A 188 17.05 11.90 14.96
CA PHE A 188 18.45 11.50 14.94
C PHE A 188 19.32 12.35 13.97
N ALA A 189 18.95 13.61 13.77
CA ALA A 189 19.74 14.51 12.94
C ALA A 189 21.23 14.50 13.38
N PRO A 190 22.19 14.44 12.44
CA PRO A 190 22.08 14.60 10.97
C PRO A 190 21.79 13.30 10.20
N THR A 191 21.63 12.14 10.84
CA THR A 191 21.31 10.87 10.17
C THR A 191 19.80 10.76 9.96
N GLU A 192 19.37 10.48 8.73
CA GLU A 192 17.95 10.23 8.42
C GLU A 192 17.60 8.77 8.68
N LEU A 193 16.52 8.53 9.44
CA LEU A 193 15.97 7.19 9.60
C LEU A 193 15.11 6.81 8.39
N SER A 194 15.03 5.51 8.09
CA SER A 194 14.12 5.03 7.07
C SER A 194 12.67 5.27 7.48
N ILE A 195 11.84 5.75 6.55
CA ILE A 195 10.41 5.97 6.79
C ILE A 195 9.72 4.66 7.15
N SER A 196 10.09 3.55 6.49
CA SER A 196 9.56 2.22 6.79
C SER A 196 9.78 1.81 8.25
N SER A 197 10.95 2.10 8.82
CA SER A 197 11.22 1.80 10.23
C SER A 197 10.36 2.64 11.16
N VAL A 198 10.25 3.94 10.89
CA VAL A 198 9.42 4.85 11.70
C VAL A 198 7.95 4.45 11.63
N THR A 199 7.42 4.22 10.42
CA THR A 199 6.02 3.79 10.25
C THR A 199 5.74 2.42 10.88
N ALA A 200 6.72 1.51 10.89
CA ALA A 200 6.60 0.21 11.56
C ALA A 200 6.56 0.37 13.09
N VAL A 201 7.48 1.15 13.66
CA VAL A 201 7.55 1.37 15.13
C VAL A 201 6.29 2.05 15.66
N PHE A 202 5.74 3.02 14.94
CA PHE A 202 4.51 3.70 15.36
C PHE A 202 3.24 2.98 14.89
N GLY A 203 3.25 2.42 13.68
CA GLY A 203 2.07 1.76 13.11
C GLY A 203 1.74 0.42 13.75
N ALA A 204 2.73 -0.42 14.03
CA ALA A 204 2.50 -1.75 14.59
C ALA A 204 1.85 -1.72 15.99
N PRO A 205 2.34 -0.93 16.97
CA PRO A 205 1.68 -0.83 18.28
C PRO A 205 0.25 -0.30 18.19
N VAL A 206 0.01 0.67 17.30
CA VAL A 206 -1.34 1.22 17.07
C VAL A 206 -2.27 0.13 16.55
N VAL A 207 -1.84 -0.66 15.57
CA VAL A 207 -2.65 -1.76 15.02
C VAL A 207 -2.91 -2.82 16.08
N ILE A 208 -1.89 -3.24 16.83
CA ILE A 208 -2.03 -4.23 17.91
C ILE A 208 -3.03 -3.74 18.96
N TRP A 209 -2.87 -2.51 19.44
CA TRP A 209 -3.78 -1.93 20.43
C TRP A 209 -5.22 -1.84 19.93
N LEU A 210 -5.40 -1.45 18.65
CA LEU A 210 -6.72 -1.40 18.02
C LEU A 210 -7.37 -2.78 17.90
N MET A 211 -6.60 -3.81 17.57
CA MET A 211 -7.09 -5.19 17.45
C MET A 211 -7.50 -5.78 18.80
N ILE A 212 -6.71 -5.55 19.85
CA ILE A 212 -7.01 -6.03 21.21
C ILE A 212 -8.30 -5.37 21.71
N ARG A 213 -8.41 -4.06 21.59
CA ARG A 213 -9.55 -3.29 22.10
C ARG A 213 -10.84 -3.46 21.26
N GLY A 214 -10.71 -3.85 19.99
CA GLY A 214 -11.84 -4.18 19.11
C GLY A 214 -12.52 -5.51 19.47
N ARG A 215 -11.79 -6.43 20.09
CA ARG A 215 -12.33 -7.73 20.58
C ARG A 215 -13.15 -7.62 21.86
N SER A 216 -12.95 -6.58 22.65
CA SER A 216 -13.62 -6.39 23.96
C SER A 216 -15.03 -5.76 23.84
N ARG A 217 -15.54 -5.50 22.63
CA ARG A 217 -16.85 -4.89 22.38
C ARG A 217 -17.84 -5.79 21.61
N LYS A 218 -17.55 -7.08 21.53
CA LYS A 218 -18.51 -8.10 21.07
C LYS A 218 -18.97 -8.96 22.32
#